data_5798e78ff6d7fbc4f7420745367f73e8
#
_entry.id   5798e78ff6d7fbc4f7420745367f73e8
#
_cell.length_a   1.000
_cell.length_b   1.000
_cell.length_c   1.000
_cell.angle_alpha   90.00
_cell.angle_beta   90.00
_cell.angle_gamma   90.00
#
_symmetry.space_group_name_H-M   'P 1'
#
loop_
_entity.id
_entity.type
_entity.pdbx_description
1 polymer ?
#
loop_
_entity_poly.entity_id
_entity_poly.type
_entity_poly.pdbx_seq_one_letter_code
_entity_poly.pdbx_strand_id
1 'polypeptide(L)'
;TARGSELELHLLCLDPAPFVDASLAAGRSAALFSATLTPPAFYRNVLGCANARAVALPSPFPPENLGLFCLPGISTRYRQREASVPAVAGALAALAKGKTGNYLAFFPSYAYLQQVYEAFATRWPDISTLVQQRSLDDAGRAEFLAQFVPHPAKTLLGFAVMGGIFGEGVDLVGDRLIGCAIVG
;
A
#
# COMPACT_ATOMS: atom_id res chain seq x y z
N THR A 1 15.31 -13.92 -22.81
CA THR A 1 14.51 -13.56 -24.03
C THR A 1 15.38 -12.72 -24.95
N ALA A 2 15.37 -13.03 -26.25
CA ALA A 2 16.04 -12.24 -27.27
C ALA A 2 15.03 -11.31 -27.95
N ARG A 3 15.30 -10.01 -27.98
CA ARG A 3 14.56 -9.02 -28.78
C ARG A 3 15.56 -8.32 -29.71
N GLY A 4 15.50 -8.65 -31.00
CA GLY A 4 16.42 -8.08 -31.97
C GLY A 4 17.87 -8.51 -31.73
N SER A 5 18.81 -7.56 -31.62
CA SER A 5 20.23 -7.79 -31.33
C SER A 5 20.58 -7.82 -29.85
N GLU A 6 19.61 -7.63 -28.94
CA GLU A 6 19.83 -7.61 -27.47
C GLU A 6 19.53 -8.97 -26.86
N LEU A 7 20.48 -9.47 -26.05
CA LEU A 7 20.33 -10.67 -25.23
C LEU A 7 20.11 -10.26 -23.79
N GLU A 8 18.93 -10.57 -23.25
CA GLU A 8 18.60 -10.31 -21.85
C GLU A 8 18.65 -11.64 -21.06
N LEU A 9 19.51 -11.69 -20.06
CA LEU A 9 19.70 -12.82 -19.15
C LEU A 9 19.17 -12.48 -17.76
N HIS A 10 18.20 -13.26 -17.29
CA HIS A 10 17.68 -13.16 -15.93
C HIS A 10 18.17 -14.33 -15.10
N LEU A 11 18.90 -14.04 -14.02
CA LEU A 11 19.29 -15.01 -13.00
C LEU A 11 18.36 -14.87 -11.81
N LEU A 12 17.62 -15.92 -11.47
CA LEU A 12 16.72 -15.97 -10.33
C LEU A 12 17.23 -16.94 -9.29
N CYS A 13 17.45 -16.47 -8.05
CA CYS A 13 17.75 -17.32 -6.92
C CYS A 13 16.44 -17.93 -6.38
N LEU A 14 16.26 -19.23 -6.55
CA LEU A 14 15.05 -19.95 -6.10
C LEU A 14 15.12 -20.32 -4.60
N ASP A 15 16.31 -20.58 -4.10
CA ASP A 15 16.55 -20.89 -2.68
C ASP A 15 17.69 -20.03 -2.14
N PRO A 16 17.38 -18.92 -1.45
CA PRO A 16 18.40 -18.05 -0.88
C PRO A 16 18.99 -18.58 0.45
N ALA A 17 18.39 -19.60 1.08
CA ALA A 17 18.74 -20.05 2.41
C ALA A 17 20.24 -20.37 2.59
N PRO A 18 20.91 -21.12 1.70
CA PRO A 18 22.33 -21.43 1.86
C PRO A 18 23.24 -20.19 1.83
N PHE A 19 22.88 -19.21 1.02
CA PHE A 19 23.68 -17.98 0.88
C PHE A 19 23.48 -17.04 2.06
N VAL A 20 22.25 -16.96 2.57
CA VAL A 20 21.94 -16.15 3.76
C VAL A 20 22.58 -16.78 4.99
N ASP A 21 22.47 -18.10 5.18
CA ASP A 21 23.11 -18.84 6.29
C ASP A 21 24.63 -18.61 6.31
N ALA A 22 25.30 -18.76 5.17
CA ALA A 22 26.73 -18.48 5.05
C ALA A 22 27.10 -17.03 5.43
N SER A 23 26.27 -16.08 5.04
CA SER A 23 26.47 -14.67 5.38
C SER A 23 26.24 -14.40 6.87
N LEU A 24 25.26 -15.02 7.48
CA LEU A 24 24.97 -14.91 8.91
C LEU A 24 26.07 -15.57 9.76
N ALA A 25 26.62 -16.70 9.30
CA ALA A 25 27.69 -17.42 9.97
C ALA A 25 29.02 -16.63 10.05
N ALA A 26 29.23 -15.65 9.16
CA ALA A 26 30.38 -14.76 9.23
C ALA A 26 30.30 -13.74 10.37
N GLY A 27 29.10 -13.51 10.92
CA GLY A 27 28.86 -12.60 12.03
C GLY A 27 28.87 -13.31 13.40
N ARG A 28 29.12 -12.54 14.47
CA ARG A 28 29.01 -13.06 15.85
C ARG A 28 27.55 -13.29 16.25
N SER A 29 26.64 -12.49 15.75
CA SER A 29 25.20 -12.58 15.97
C SER A 29 24.47 -11.83 14.87
N ALA A 30 23.21 -12.19 14.64
CA ALA A 30 22.35 -11.51 13.69
C ALA A 30 20.93 -11.36 14.27
N ALA A 31 20.27 -10.28 13.95
CA ALA A 31 18.86 -10.06 14.22
C ALA A 31 18.13 -9.74 12.92
N LEU A 32 17.15 -10.55 12.58
CA LEU A 32 16.26 -10.35 11.43
C LEU A 32 14.91 -9.89 11.97
N PHE A 33 14.41 -8.78 11.47
CA PHE A 33 13.15 -8.23 11.97
C PHE A 33 12.30 -7.63 10.83
N SER A 34 11.00 -7.78 10.96
CA SER A 34 10.00 -7.15 10.11
C SER A 34 8.64 -7.25 10.80
N ALA A 35 7.72 -6.38 10.41
CA ALA A 35 6.32 -6.49 10.84
C ALA A 35 5.60 -7.71 10.23
N THR A 36 6.16 -8.35 9.19
CA THR A 36 5.49 -9.36 8.36
C THR A 36 6.23 -10.70 8.30
N LEU A 37 7.14 -11.04 9.23
CA LEU A 37 7.80 -12.36 9.33
C LEU A 37 6.85 -13.45 9.86
N THR A 38 5.67 -13.57 9.25
CA THR A 38 4.65 -14.53 9.64
C THR A 38 4.23 -15.39 8.44
N PRO A 39 4.22 -16.73 8.54
CA PRO A 39 4.54 -17.54 9.72
C PRO A 39 6.06 -17.68 9.95
N PRO A 40 6.53 -17.69 11.22
CA PRO A 40 7.99 -17.71 11.54
C PRO A 40 8.71 -18.92 10.98
N ALA A 41 8.06 -20.09 10.89
CA ALA A 41 8.67 -21.31 10.36
C ALA A 41 9.07 -21.17 8.89
N PHE A 42 8.22 -20.52 8.08
CA PHE A 42 8.51 -20.27 6.67
C PHE A 42 9.77 -19.40 6.53
N TYR A 43 9.81 -18.28 7.26
CA TYR A 43 10.94 -17.34 7.16
C TYR A 43 12.24 -17.92 7.71
N ARG A 44 12.21 -18.74 8.77
CA ARG A 44 13.40 -19.45 9.22
C ARG A 44 14.01 -20.34 8.13
N ASN A 45 13.16 -21.04 7.38
CA ASN A 45 13.62 -21.89 6.29
C ASN A 45 14.18 -21.07 5.13
N VAL A 46 13.44 -20.08 4.64
CA VAL A 46 13.85 -19.23 3.49
C VAL A 46 15.10 -18.41 3.80
N LEU A 47 15.28 -17.99 5.05
CA LEU A 47 16.44 -17.20 5.48
C LEU A 47 17.59 -18.06 6.02
N GLY A 48 17.54 -19.40 5.89
CA GLY A 48 18.62 -20.29 6.31
C GLY A 48 18.90 -20.32 7.82
N CYS A 49 17.98 -19.84 8.64
CA CYS A 49 18.16 -19.72 10.09
C CYS A 49 17.23 -20.64 10.88
N ALA A 50 17.21 -21.92 10.53
CA ALA A 50 16.30 -22.93 11.12
C ALA A 50 16.32 -22.97 12.66
N ASN A 51 17.50 -22.78 13.28
CA ASN A 51 17.69 -22.79 14.72
C ASN A 51 17.50 -21.42 15.39
N ALA A 52 17.14 -20.37 14.64
CA ALA A 52 16.98 -19.04 15.21
C ALA A 52 15.77 -18.98 16.18
N ARG A 53 15.95 -18.25 17.27
CA ARG A 53 14.85 -17.93 18.18
C ARG A 53 13.93 -16.91 17.50
N ALA A 54 12.65 -17.22 17.38
CA ALA A 54 11.64 -16.25 16.94
C ALA A 54 10.99 -15.59 18.16
N VAL A 55 10.79 -14.29 18.06
CA VAL A 55 10.05 -13.49 19.03
C VAL A 55 8.96 -12.75 18.29
N ALA A 56 7.71 -12.91 18.73
CA ALA A 56 6.58 -12.12 18.25
C ALA A 56 6.22 -11.09 19.32
N LEU A 57 6.20 -9.82 18.93
CA LEU A 57 5.76 -8.74 19.80
C LEU A 57 4.31 -8.36 19.43
N PRO A 58 3.46 -8.06 20.41
CA PRO A 58 2.12 -7.55 20.13
C PRO A 58 2.18 -6.20 19.41
N SER A 59 1.12 -5.87 18.67
CA SER A 59 0.99 -4.54 18.08
C SER A 59 0.95 -3.47 19.18
N PRO A 60 1.69 -2.36 19.03
CA PRO A 60 1.57 -1.22 19.93
C PRO A 60 0.29 -0.42 19.69
N PHE A 61 -0.44 -0.70 18.62
CA PHE A 61 -1.68 0.01 18.27
C PHE A 61 -2.89 -0.71 18.88
N PRO A 62 -3.72 -0.02 19.68
CA PRO A 62 -4.91 -0.61 20.27
C PRO A 62 -5.92 -1.05 19.20
N PRO A 63 -6.37 -2.32 19.20
CA PRO A 63 -7.30 -2.85 18.19
C PRO A 63 -8.62 -2.08 18.11
N GLU A 64 -9.07 -1.51 19.21
CA GLU A 64 -10.28 -0.70 19.31
C GLU A 64 -10.24 0.60 18.50
N ASN A 65 -9.04 1.04 18.11
CA ASN A 65 -8.85 2.20 17.25
C ASN A 65 -8.92 1.84 15.74
N LEU A 66 -9.05 0.56 15.40
CA LEU A 66 -9.13 0.09 14.02
C LEU A 66 -10.56 -0.29 13.64
N GLY A 67 -11.20 0.51 12.79
CA GLY A 67 -12.41 0.12 12.08
C GLY A 67 -12.05 -0.55 10.74
N LEU A 68 -12.32 -1.86 10.61
CA LEU A 68 -12.09 -2.59 9.36
C LEU A 68 -13.42 -2.91 8.68
N PHE A 69 -13.59 -2.41 7.45
CA PHE A 69 -14.79 -2.60 6.65
C PHE A 69 -14.45 -3.30 5.34
N CYS A 70 -15.18 -4.38 5.03
CA CYS A 70 -15.08 -5.09 3.77
C CYS A 70 -16.36 -4.92 2.96
N LEU A 71 -16.23 -4.66 1.66
CA LEU A 71 -17.35 -4.51 0.73
C LEU A 71 -17.33 -5.64 -0.31
N PRO A 72 -17.73 -6.88 0.05
CA PRO A 72 -17.59 -8.05 -0.82
C PRO A 72 -18.52 -8.00 -2.04
N GLY A 73 -19.54 -7.13 -2.02
CA GLY A 73 -20.46 -6.94 -3.14
C GLY A 73 -19.90 -6.15 -4.32
N ILE A 74 -18.70 -5.55 -4.18
CA ILE A 74 -18.05 -4.78 -5.26
C ILE A 74 -16.91 -5.64 -5.82
N SER A 75 -17.05 -6.12 -7.05
CA SER A 75 -16.00 -6.90 -7.70
C SER A 75 -14.99 -5.97 -8.38
N THR A 76 -13.73 -6.09 -7.98
CA THR A 76 -12.59 -5.34 -8.55
C THR A 76 -11.75 -6.19 -9.51
N ARG A 77 -12.22 -7.40 -9.87
CA ARG A 77 -11.56 -8.27 -10.84
C ARG A 77 -11.38 -7.56 -12.17
N TYR A 78 -10.26 -7.77 -12.84
CA TYR A 78 -9.86 -7.03 -14.05
C TYR A 78 -10.99 -6.85 -15.07
N ARG A 79 -11.73 -7.92 -15.40
CA ARG A 79 -12.84 -7.88 -16.37
C ARG A 79 -14.11 -7.15 -15.88
N GLN A 80 -14.20 -6.84 -14.60
CA GLN A 80 -15.35 -6.21 -13.97
C GLN A 80 -15.07 -4.80 -13.45
N ARG A 81 -13.82 -4.33 -13.59
CA ARG A 81 -13.38 -3.02 -13.06
C ARG A 81 -14.20 -1.87 -13.61
N GLU A 82 -14.43 -1.82 -14.91
CA GLU A 82 -15.22 -0.75 -15.54
C GLU A 82 -16.64 -0.68 -14.95
N ALA A 83 -17.32 -1.82 -14.83
CA ALA A 83 -18.66 -1.88 -14.24
C ALA A 83 -18.68 -1.52 -12.75
N SER A 84 -17.56 -1.70 -12.04
CA SER A 84 -17.44 -1.42 -10.60
C SER A 84 -17.12 0.05 -10.28
N VAL A 85 -16.71 0.86 -11.26
CA VAL A 85 -16.30 2.26 -11.06
C VAL A 85 -17.32 3.08 -10.27
N PRO A 86 -18.62 3.09 -10.59
CA PRO A 86 -19.60 3.88 -9.84
C PRO A 86 -19.76 3.42 -8.39
N ALA A 87 -19.70 2.11 -8.16
CA ALA A 87 -19.84 1.53 -6.82
C ALA A 87 -18.62 1.84 -5.94
N VAL A 88 -17.40 1.73 -6.50
CA VAL A 88 -16.16 2.10 -5.80
C VAL A 88 -16.15 3.59 -5.48
N ALA A 89 -16.48 4.45 -6.45
CA ALA A 89 -16.57 5.89 -6.22
C ALA A 89 -17.61 6.23 -5.12
N GLY A 90 -18.74 5.54 -5.11
CA GLY A 90 -19.76 5.68 -4.06
C GLY A 90 -19.27 5.27 -2.68
N ALA A 91 -18.54 4.16 -2.59
CA ALA A 91 -17.94 3.68 -1.34
C ALA A 91 -16.89 4.67 -0.79
N LEU A 92 -16.03 5.20 -1.66
CA LEU A 92 -15.05 6.24 -1.30
C LEU A 92 -15.73 7.52 -0.81
N ALA A 93 -16.84 7.92 -1.45
CA ALA A 93 -17.60 9.09 -1.01
C ALA A 93 -18.27 8.85 0.35
N ALA A 94 -18.79 7.66 0.62
CA ALA A 94 -19.34 7.31 1.91
C ALA A 94 -18.26 7.38 3.02
N LEU A 95 -17.07 6.85 2.75
CA LEU A 95 -15.91 6.93 3.64
C LEU A 95 -15.53 8.41 3.92
N ALA A 96 -15.36 9.20 2.86
CA ALA A 96 -14.92 10.60 2.97
C ALA A 96 -15.96 11.53 3.62
N LYS A 97 -17.24 11.18 3.57
CA LYS A 97 -18.34 11.93 4.20
C LYS A 97 -18.59 11.50 5.65
N GLY A 98 -18.12 10.33 6.07
CA GLY A 98 -18.36 9.80 7.40
C GLY A 98 -17.76 10.65 8.51
N LYS A 99 -16.59 11.23 8.26
CA LYS A 99 -15.89 12.14 9.18
C LYS A 99 -14.99 13.09 8.40
N THR A 100 -14.94 14.36 8.77
CA THR A 100 -13.96 15.30 8.20
C THR A 100 -12.54 14.86 8.56
N GLY A 101 -11.68 14.73 7.56
CA GLY A 101 -10.31 14.28 7.74
C GLY A 101 -9.62 13.94 6.43
N ASN A 102 -8.41 13.42 6.53
CA ASN A 102 -7.63 13.00 5.37
C ASN A 102 -7.75 11.49 5.16
N TYR A 103 -7.95 11.11 3.92
CA TYR A 103 -8.10 9.73 3.48
C TYR A 103 -7.19 9.44 2.29
N LEU A 104 -6.74 8.19 2.16
CA LEU A 104 -5.91 7.74 1.04
C LEU A 104 -6.50 6.45 0.44
N ALA A 105 -6.81 6.48 -0.85
CA ALA A 105 -7.33 5.35 -1.59
C ALA A 105 -6.24 4.76 -2.50
N PHE A 106 -5.96 3.46 -2.35
CA PHE A 106 -4.97 2.73 -3.11
C PHE A 106 -5.62 1.87 -4.20
N PHE A 107 -5.09 1.95 -5.40
CA PHE A 107 -5.59 1.26 -6.58
C PHE A 107 -4.56 0.32 -7.19
N PRO A 108 -4.98 -0.77 -7.85
CA PRO A 108 -4.06 -1.73 -8.46
C PRO A 108 -3.43 -1.25 -9.77
N SER A 109 -3.90 -0.13 -10.33
CA SER A 109 -3.34 0.46 -11.55
C SER A 109 -3.77 1.91 -11.74
N TYR A 110 -2.96 2.69 -12.46
CA TYR A 110 -3.28 4.08 -12.82
C TYR A 110 -4.55 4.21 -13.68
N ALA A 111 -4.80 3.25 -14.58
CA ALA A 111 -5.99 3.29 -15.43
C ALA A 111 -7.28 3.19 -14.61
N TYR A 112 -7.31 2.28 -13.65
CA TYR A 112 -8.47 2.12 -12.78
C TYR A 112 -8.63 3.27 -11.78
N LEU A 113 -7.53 3.75 -11.23
CA LEU A 113 -7.50 4.96 -10.41
C LEU A 113 -8.14 6.14 -11.14
N GLN A 114 -7.71 6.39 -12.39
CA GLN A 114 -8.20 7.51 -13.19
C GLN A 114 -9.71 7.43 -13.46
N GLN A 115 -10.20 6.25 -13.85
CA GLN A 115 -11.64 6.03 -14.08
C GLN A 115 -12.47 6.31 -12.82
N VAL A 116 -12.03 5.80 -11.66
CA VAL A 116 -12.74 6.02 -10.40
C VAL A 116 -12.66 7.48 -9.96
N TYR A 117 -11.48 8.11 -10.11
CA TYR A 117 -11.31 9.52 -9.80
C TYR A 117 -12.23 10.42 -10.63
N GLU A 118 -12.31 10.23 -11.93
CA GLU A 118 -13.17 11.03 -12.83
C GLU A 118 -14.65 10.90 -12.44
N ALA A 119 -15.11 9.66 -12.18
CA ALA A 119 -16.46 9.41 -11.71
C ALA A 119 -16.72 10.04 -10.34
N PHE A 120 -15.74 10.00 -9.44
CA PHE A 120 -15.81 10.59 -8.11
C PHE A 120 -15.86 12.12 -8.18
N ALA A 121 -14.91 12.74 -8.86
CA ALA A 121 -14.80 14.21 -8.96
C ALA A 121 -16.03 14.85 -9.62
N THR A 122 -16.59 14.17 -10.63
CA THR A 122 -17.82 14.61 -11.29
C THR A 122 -19.03 14.60 -10.34
N ARG A 123 -19.14 13.57 -9.51
CA ARG A 123 -20.33 13.37 -8.67
C ARG A 123 -20.24 14.06 -7.30
N TRP A 124 -19.04 14.26 -6.77
CA TRP A 124 -18.79 14.88 -5.46
C TRP A 124 -17.71 15.96 -5.54
N PRO A 125 -17.96 17.06 -6.27
CA PRO A 125 -16.99 18.14 -6.46
C PRO A 125 -16.66 18.91 -5.16
N ASP A 126 -17.47 18.77 -4.14
CA ASP A 126 -17.28 19.44 -2.85
C ASP A 126 -16.19 18.79 -1.98
N ILE A 127 -15.80 17.54 -2.30
CA ILE A 127 -14.73 16.84 -1.60
C ILE A 127 -13.41 17.13 -2.29
N SER A 128 -12.45 17.70 -1.56
CA SER A 128 -11.12 17.96 -2.09
C SER A 128 -10.41 16.64 -2.44
N THR A 129 -9.80 16.57 -3.61
CA THR A 129 -9.11 15.39 -4.10
C THR A 129 -7.67 15.71 -4.45
N LEU A 130 -6.80 14.71 -4.29
CA LEU A 130 -5.39 14.74 -4.67
C LEU A 130 -5.05 13.46 -5.42
N VAL A 131 -4.47 13.55 -6.61
CA VAL A 131 -4.23 12.39 -7.49
C VAL A 131 -2.75 12.21 -7.74
N GLN A 132 -2.26 11.00 -7.50
CA GLN A 132 -0.89 10.63 -7.82
C GLN A 132 -0.62 10.73 -9.32
N GLN A 133 0.35 11.54 -9.71
CA GLN A 133 0.86 11.61 -11.09
C GLN A 133 1.74 10.39 -11.40
N ARG A 134 1.77 9.96 -12.70
CA ARG A 134 2.55 8.79 -13.13
C ARG A 134 4.05 8.95 -12.96
N SER A 135 4.55 10.15 -13.18
CA SER A 135 5.99 10.49 -13.12
C SER A 135 6.28 11.38 -11.92
N LEU A 136 6.00 10.87 -10.72
CA LEU A 136 6.30 11.58 -9.49
C LEU A 136 7.72 11.20 -9.02
N ASP A 137 8.56 12.19 -8.84
CA ASP A 137 9.87 12.06 -8.19
C ASP A 137 9.75 12.21 -6.66
N ASP A 138 10.87 12.13 -5.96
CA ASP A 138 10.91 12.24 -4.49
C ASP A 138 10.40 13.60 -4.00
N ALA A 139 10.66 14.67 -4.74
CA ALA A 139 10.18 16.01 -4.40
C ALA A 139 8.67 16.10 -4.54
N GLY A 140 8.12 15.63 -5.66
CA GLY A 140 6.68 15.56 -5.88
C GLY A 140 5.95 14.63 -4.89
N ARG A 141 6.63 13.53 -4.48
CA ARG A 141 6.13 12.67 -3.40
C ARG A 141 6.02 13.42 -2.08
N ALA A 142 7.04 14.17 -1.72
CA ALA A 142 7.04 14.96 -0.49
C ALA A 142 5.95 16.05 -0.53
N GLU A 143 5.78 16.72 -1.67
CA GLU A 143 4.73 17.72 -1.87
C GLU A 143 3.32 17.10 -1.76
N PHE A 144 3.10 15.93 -2.37
CA PHE A 144 1.85 15.19 -2.24
C PHE A 144 1.52 14.89 -0.77
N LEU A 145 2.49 14.36 -0.01
CA LEU A 145 2.30 14.02 1.40
C LEU A 145 2.15 15.25 2.29
N ALA A 146 2.72 16.39 1.92
CA ALA A 146 2.58 17.66 2.65
C ALA A 146 1.15 18.21 2.64
N GLN A 147 0.31 17.81 1.67
CA GLN A 147 -1.10 18.19 1.63
C GLN A 147 -1.95 17.55 2.74
N PHE A 148 -1.47 16.44 3.32
CA PHE A 148 -2.12 15.76 4.43
C PHE A 148 -1.78 16.46 5.75
N VAL A 149 -2.45 17.58 6.00
CA VAL A 149 -2.24 18.40 7.21
C VAL A 149 -3.04 17.83 8.40
N PRO A 150 -2.57 17.99 9.64
CA PRO A 150 -3.35 17.60 10.81
C PRO A 150 -4.58 18.53 10.96
N HIS A 151 -5.66 17.98 11.49
CA HIS A 151 -6.93 18.70 11.76
C HIS A 151 -7.44 19.52 10.55
N PRO A 152 -7.63 18.90 9.38
CA PRO A 152 -8.05 19.62 8.20
C PRO A 152 -9.47 20.19 8.35
N ALA A 153 -9.70 21.42 7.89
CA ALA A 153 -11.01 22.04 7.91
C ALA A 153 -12.01 21.40 6.94
N LYS A 154 -11.50 20.70 5.90
CA LYS A 154 -12.29 19.99 4.89
C LYS A 154 -11.67 18.62 4.64
N THR A 155 -12.51 17.67 4.25
CA THR A 155 -12.04 16.34 3.87
C THR A 155 -11.16 16.40 2.63
N LEU A 156 -10.00 15.71 2.70
CA LEU A 156 -9.12 15.45 1.58
C LEU A 156 -9.10 13.95 1.29
N LEU A 157 -9.34 13.57 0.03
CA LEU A 157 -9.19 12.20 -0.45
C LEU A 157 -8.05 12.11 -1.47
N GLY A 158 -6.96 11.45 -1.09
CA GLY A 158 -5.86 11.12 -1.97
C GLY A 158 -6.13 9.85 -2.76
N PHE A 159 -5.71 9.81 -4.03
CA PHE A 159 -5.76 8.65 -4.91
C PHE A 159 -4.34 8.23 -5.27
N ALA A 160 -3.94 7.03 -4.94
CA ALA A 160 -2.59 6.50 -5.16
C ALA A 160 -2.62 5.09 -5.73
N VAL A 161 -1.52 4.66 -6.35
CA VAL A 161 -1.37 3.29 -6.86
C VAL A 161 -0.65 2.44 -5.82
N MET A 162 -1.19 1.23 -5.59
CA MET A 162 -0.62 0.22 -4.70
C MET A 162 0.71 -0.28 -5.25
N GLY A 163 1.70 -0.49 -4.36
CA GLY A 163 3.03 -0.97 -4.76
C GLY A 163 3.91 0.06 -5.48
N GLY A 164 3.45 1.30 -5.64
CA GLY A 164 4.24 2.43 -6.12
C GLY A 164 4.98 3.15 -4.98
N ILE A 165 5.42 4.37 -5.26
CA ILE A 165 6.17 5.23 -4.32
C ILE A 165 5.44 5.55 -3.01
N PHE A 166 4.13 5.30 -2.94
CA PHE A 166 3.30 5.40 -1.73
C PHE A 166 3.00 4.06 -1.07
N GLY A 167 3.51 2.93 -1.61
CA GLY A 167 3.33 1.60 -1.02
C GLY A 167 4.13 1.39 0.25
N GLU A 168 5.26 2.09 0.38
CA GLU A 168 6.15 2.00 1.54
C GLU A 168 6.63 3.40 1.96
N GLY A 169 7.03 3.53 3.23
CA GLY A 169 7.64 4.75 3.77
C GLY A 169 6.69 5.96 3.80
N VAL A 170 5.38 5.75 3.90
CA VAL A 170 4.41 6.81 4.16
C VAL A 170 4.19 6.89 5.66
N ASP A 171 4.61 8.00 6.26
CA ASP A 171 4.43 8.28 7.68
C ASP A 171 3.54 9.51 7.86
N LEU A 172 2.25 9.27 8.02
CA LEU A 172 1.22 10.28 8.24
C LEU A 172 0.63 10.09 9.65
N VAL A 173 1.35 10.57 10.64
CA VAL A 173 1.03 10.38 12.07
C VAL A 173 -0.25 11.12 12.47
N GLY A 174 -1.05 10.48 13.31
CA GLY A 174 -2.25 11.07 13.94
C GLY A 174 -3.30 11.47 12.89
N ASP A 175 -3.85 12.67 13.03
CA ASP A 175 -4.93 13.16 12.17
C ASP A 175 -4.50 13.54 10.76
N ARG A 176 -3.21 13.40 10.43
CA ARG A 176 -2.73 13.54 9.06
C ARG A 176 -3.30 12.47 8.12
N LEU A 177 -3.69 11.30 8.65
CA LEU A 177 -4.41 10.27 7.89
C LEU A 177 -5.32 9.49 8.85
N ILE A 178 -6.61 9.60 8.66
CA ILE A 178 -7.60 8.95 9.53
C ILE A 178 -8.26 7.73 8.89
N GLY A 179 -8.04 7.49 7.62
CA GLY A 179 -8.59 6.31 6.95
C GLY A 179 -7.91 6.01 5.62
N CYS A 180 -7.88 4.71 5.30
CA CYS A 180 -7.39 4.20 4.02
C CYS A 180 -8.45 3.32 3.37
N ALA A 181 -8.53 3.37 2.05
CA ALA A 181 -9.28 2.43 1.24
C ALA A 181 -8.34 1.63 0.34
N ILE A 182 -8.49 0.32 0.30
CA ILE A 182 -7.76 -0.56 -0.61
C ILE A 182 -8.74 -1.10 -1.63
N VAL A 183 -8.53 -0.72 -2.88
CA VAL A 183 -9.34 -1.11 -4.03
C VAL A 183 -8.58 -2.16 -4.81
N GLY A 184 -8.91 -3.44 -4.62
CA GLY A 184 -8.14 -4.52 -5.24
C GLY A 184 -8.80 -5.87 -5.18
#